data_7b01ed7486a26d30324594edb41d6abe
#
_entry.id   7b01ed7486a26d30324594edb41d6abe
#
_cell.length_a   1.000
_cell.length_b   1.000
_cell.length_c   1.000
_cell.angle_alpha   90.00
_cell.angle_beta   90.00
_cell.angle_gamma   90.00
#
_symmetry.space_group_name_H-M   'P 1'
#
loop_
_entity.id
_entity.type
_entity.pdbx_description
1 polymer ?
#
loop_
_entity_poly.entity_id
_entity_poly.type
_entity_poly.pdbx_seq_one_letter_code
_entity_poly.pdbx_strand_id
1 'polypeptide(L)'
;MPQRILVLGASGYIGQHLVRTLSQQGHQILAAARHVDRLAKLQLANVSCHKVDLSWPDNLPALLQDIDTVYFLVHSMGEGGDFIAQERQVALNVRDALREVPVKQLIFLSSLQAPPHEQSDHLRARQATADILREANVPVTELRAGIIVGAGSAAFEVMRDMVYNLPVLTPPRWVRSRTTPIALENLLHYLVALLDHPASEHRIFEAAGPEVLSYQQQFEHFMAVSGKRRRLFPIPPPPPLFLAGVFNLFFFPPPPTPRGVVSGVKNHPLAGDITPRAPPPQPLVAFHDVGTS
;
A
#
# COMPACT_ATOMS: atom_id res chain seq x y z
N MET A 1 -8.63 -24.01 -4.88
CA MET A 1 -10.11 -24.11 -4.69
C MET A 1 -10.69 -22.72 -4.43
N PRO A 2 -11.92 -22.41 -4.85
CA PRO A 2 -12.55 -21.14 -4.50
C PRO A 2 -12.57 -20.94 -2.98
N GLN A 3 -12.21 -19.73 -2.54
CA GLN A 3 -12.21 -19.33 -1.13
C GLN A 3 -13.24 -18.21 -0.92
N ARG A 4 -13.69 -18.04 0.32
CA ARG A 4 -14.43 -16.83 0.77
C ARG A 4 -13.45 -15.83 1.36
N ILE A 5 -13.34 -14.68 0.74
CA ILE A 5 -12.30 -13.70 1.01
C ILE A 5 -12.92 -12.37 1.42
N LEU A 6 -12.51 -11.85 2.57
CA LEU A 6 -12.85 -10.50 3.00
C LEU A 6 -11.71 -9.54 2.64
N VAL A 7 -12.02 -8.48 1.89
CA VAL A 7 -11.06 -7.43 1.54
C VAL A 7 -11.41 -6.16 2.30
N LEU A 8 -10.67 -5.86 3.36
CA LEU A 8 -10.76 -4.60 4.12
C LEU A 8 -9.96 -3.51 3.41
N GLY A 9 -10.60 -2.40 3.09
CA GLY A 9 -10.02 -1.33 2.26
C GLY A 9 -10.24 -1.54 0.75
N ALA A 10 -11.27 -2.30 0.39
CA ALA A 10 -11.58 -2.68 -0.99
C ALA A 10 -11.80 -1.50 -1.95
N SER A 11 -12.26 -0.33 -1.47
CA SER A 11 -12.48 0.86 -2.31
C SER A 11 -11.19 1.63 -2.64
N GLY A 12 -10.07 1.30 -2.00
CA GLY A 12 -8.76 1.88 -2.29
C GLY A 12 -8.22 1.45 -3.65
N TYR A 13 -7.13 2.09 -4.09
CA TYR A 13 -6.49 1.81 -5.38
C TYR A 13 -6.15 0.32 -5.54
N ILE A 14 -5.38 -0.23 -4.62
CA ILE A 14 -4.99 -1.65 -4.66
C ILE A 14 -6.20 -2.56 -4.44
N GLY A 15 -7.08 -2.18 -3.50
CA GLY A 15 -8.26 -2.97 -3.15
C GLY A 15 -9.18 -3.24 -4.34
N GLN A 16 -9.49 -2.23 -5.16
CA GLN A 16 -10.33 -2.39 -6.36
C GLN A 16 -9.71 -3.34 -7.38
N HIS A 17 -8.39 -3.23 -7.60
CA HIS A 17 -7.67 -4.12 -8.52
C HIS A 17 -7.61 -5.54 -7.98
N LEU A 18 -7.33 -5.71 -6.68
CA LEU A 18 -7.29 -7.03 -6.05
C LEU A 18 -8.66 -7.71 -6.08
N VAL A 19 -9.74 -7.00 -5.73
CA VAL A 19 -11.11 -7.53 -5.80
C VAL A 19 -11.43 -8.04 -7.20
N ARG A 20 -11.07 -7.27 -8.24
CA ARG A 20 -11.29 -7.70 -9.64
C ARG A 20 -10.48 -8.95 -9.97
N THR A 21 -9.20 -8.98 -9.62
CA THR A 21 -8.31 -10.13 -9.91
C THR A 21 -8.80 -11.40 -9.21
N LEU A 22 -9.15 -11.32 -7.93
CA LEU A 22 -9.67 -12.45 -7.16
C LEU A 22 -11.02 -12.94 -7.69
N SER A 23 -11.90 -12.01 -8.09
CA SER A 23 -13.19 -12.33 -8.71
C SER A 23 -13.01 -13.11 -10.01
N GLN A 24 -12.06 -12.71 -10.87
CA GLN A 24 -11.74 -13.41 -12.12
C GLN A 24 -11.20 -14.82 -11.89
N GLN A 25 -10.62 -15.10 -10.73
CA GLN A 25 -10.16 -16.43 -10.34
C GLN A 25 -11.25 -17.28 -9.70
N GLY A 26 -12.47 -16.77 -9.59
CA GLY A 26 -13.63 -17.50 -9.12
C GLY A 26 -13.82 -17.54 -7.59
N HIS A 27 -13.07 -16.71 -6.84
CA HIS A 27 -13.26 -16.57 -5.40
C HIS A 27 -14.56 -15.82 -5.08
N GLN A 28 -15.16 -16.10 -3.91
CA GLN A 28 -16.29 -15.34 -3.36
C GLN A 28 -15.75 -14.22 -2.50
N ILE A 29 -16.11 -12.96 -2.80
CA ILE A 29 -15.45 -11.81 -2.20
C ILE A 29 -16.46 -10.93 -1.46
N LEU A 30 -16.15 -10.64 -0.19
CA LEU A 30 -16.78 -9.60 0.60
C LEU A 30 -15.87 -8.35 0.52
N ALA A 31 -16.29 -7.38 -0.26
CA ALA A 31 -15.54 -6.14 -0.46
C ALA A 31 -16.01 -5.08 0.56
N ALA A 32 -15.20 -4.83 1.58
CA ALA A 32 -15.53 -3.96 2.70
C ALA A 32 -14.81 -2.60 2.62
N ALA A 33 -15.56 -1.52 2.74
CA ALA A 33 -15.03 -0.15 2.70
C ALA A 33 -16.01 0.87 3.33
N ARG A 34 -15.50 2.04 3.69
CA ARG A 34 -16.33 3.18 4.15
C ARG A 34 -17.24 3.71 3.03
N HIS A 35 -16.73 3.74 1.80
CA HIS A 35 -17.46 4.21 0.62
C HIS A 35 -17.54 3.08 -0.41
N VAL A 36 -18.74 2.52 -0.58
CA VAL A 36 -18.97 1.35 -1.44
C VAL A 36 -19.39 1.69 -2.87
N ASP A 37 -19.73 2.96 -3.16
CA ASP A 37 -20.24 3.38 -4.47
C ASP A 37 -19.28 3.05 -5.64
N ARG A 38 -17.97 3.11 -5.37
CA ARG A 38 -16.95 2.76 -6.35
C ARG A 38 -16.88 1.25 -6.61
N LEU A 39 -17.14 0.45 -5.56
CA LEU A 39 -17.14 -1.01 -5.65
C LEU A 39 -18.38 -1.54 -6.37
N ALA A 40 -19.54 -0.94 -6.10
CA ALA A 40 -20.79 -1.29 -6.76
C ALA A 40 -20.72 -1.13 -8.29
N LYS A 41 -19.92 -0.17 -8.78
CA LYS A 41 -19.66 0.03 -10.21
C LYS A 41 -18.88 -1.12 -10.87
N LEU A 42 -18.22 -1.99 -10.12
CA LEU A 42 -17.47 -3.11 -10.68
C LEU A 42 -18.37 -4.19 -11.26
N GLN A 43 -19.62 -4.30 -10.80
CA GLN A 43 -20.66 -5.24 -11.29
C GLN A 43 -20.17 -6.69 -11.44
N LEU A 44 -19.44 -7.19 -10.43
CA LEU A 44 -18.88 -8.54 -10.42
C LEU A 44 -19.83 -9.49 -9.67
N ALA A 45 -20.23 -10.58 -10.31
CA ALA A 45 -21.29 -11.48 -9.81
C ALA A 45 -20.93 -12.19 -8.48
N ASN A 46 -19.65 -12.43 -8.24
CA ASN A 46 -19.13 -13.11 -7.05
C ASN A 46 -18.55 -12.13 -6.00
N VAL A 47 -18.95 -10.85 -6.06
CA VAL A 47 -18.51 -9.81 -5.13
C VAL A 47 -19.73 -9.19 -4.45
N SER A 48 -19.75 -9.25 -3.12
CA SER A 48 -20.69 -8.50 -2.29
C SER A 48 -20.02 -7.28 -1.67
N CYS A 49 -20.67 -6.12 -1.72
CA CYS A 49 -20.13 -4.87 -1.19
C CYS A 49 -20.72 -4.56 0.18
N HIS A 50 -19.85 -4.32 1.16
CA HIS A 50 -20.25 -4.06 2.54
C HIS A 50 -19.69 -2.72 3.02
N LYS A 51 -20.59 -1.85 3.51
CA LYS A 51 -20.16 -0.58 4.13
C LYS A 51 -19.69 -0.87 5.55
N VAL A 52 -18.41 -0.58 5.80
CA VAL A 52 -17.76 -0.81 7.09
C VAL A 52 -16.84 0.36 7.42
N ASP A 53 -16.94 0.88 8.62
CA ASP A 53 -15.95 1.76 9.22
C ASP A 53 -15.24 0.99 10.33
N LEU A 54 -13.99 0.68 10.13
CA LEU A 54 -13.19 -0.09 11.08
C LEU A 54 -12.86 0.67 12.38
N SER A 55 -13.17 1.97 12.44
CA SER A 55 -13.13 2.74 13.70
C SER A 55 -14.28 2.34 14.65
N TRP A 56 -15.35 1.75 14.09
CA TRP A 56 -16.53 1.27 14.81
C TRP A 56 -16.79 -0.19 14.43
N PRO A 57 -16.23 -1.15 15.21
CA PRO A 57 -16.10 -2.55 14.77
C PRO A 57 -17.35 -3.40 14.91
N ASP A 58 -18.51 -2.87 15.36
CA ASP A 58 -19.69 -3.62 15.76
C ASP A 58 -20.14 -4.68 14.75
N ASN A 59 -19.96 -4.45 13.46
CA ASN A 59 -20.35 -5.38 12.40
C ASN A 59 -19.20 -6.27 11.89
N LEU A 60 -17.99 -6.10 12.38
CA LEU A 60 -16.80 -6.80 11.85
C LEU A 60 -16.82 -8.30 12.17
N PRO A 61 -17.19 -8.76 13.38
CA PRO A 61 -17.32 -10.19 13.68
C PRO A 61 -18.34 -10.90 12.77
N ALA A 62 -19.46 -10.25 12.44
CA ALA A 62 -20.45 -10.81 11.53
C ALA A 62 -19.92 -10.98 10.10
N LEU A 63 -19.07 -10.07 9.64
CA LEU A 63 -18.43 -10.17 8.31
C LEU A 63 -17.33 -11.23 8.22
N LEU A 64 -16.76 -11.62 9.35
CA LEU A 64 -15.73 -12.66 9.43
C LEU A 64 -16.33 -14.08 9.41
N GLN A 65 -17.63 -14.24 9.58
CA GLN A 65 -18.26 -15.57 9.57
C GLN A 65 -18.04 -16.26 8.21
N ASP A 66 -17.57 -17.50 8.26
CA ASP A 66 -17.25 -18.34 7.10
C ASP A 66 -16.19 -17.74 6.14
N ILE A 67 -15.38 -16.81 6.59
CA ILE A 67 -14.26 -16.27 5.81
C ILE A 67 -13.03 -17.17 5.94
N ASP A 68 -12.43 -17.50 4.81
CA ASP A 68 -11.18 -18.26 4.77
C ASP A 68 -9.97 -17.31 4.97
N THR A 69 -9.94 -16.22 4.22
CA THR A 69 -8.80 -15.29 4.19
C THR A 69 -9.27 -13.83 4.28
N VAL A 70 -8.56 -13.04 5.09
CA VAL A 70 -8.76 -11.59 5.17
C VAL A 70 -7.57 -10.87 4.55
N TYR A 71 -7.83 -9.95 3.62
CA TYR A 71 -6.85 -8.95 3.19
C TYR A 71 -7.06 -7.66 3.99
N PHE A 72 -6.03 -7.21 4.67
CA PHE A 72 -6.01 -5.91 5.34
C PHE A 72 -5.19 -4.92 4.51
N LEU A 73 -5.90 -4.08 3.73
CA LEU A 73 -5.33 -3.07 2.83
C LEU A 73 -5.60 -1.65 3.31
N VAL A 74 -6.17 -1.51 4.52
CA VAL A 74 -6.51 -0.20 5.06
C VAL A 74 -5.25 0.54 5.42
N HIS A 75 -5.21 1.79 4.99
CA HIS A 75 -4.14 2.71 5.27
C HIS A 75 -4.73 4.08 5.54
N SER A 76 -4.51 4.58 6.74
CA SER A 76 -4.92 5.93 7.13
C SER A 76 -3.86 6.93 6.67
N MET A 77 -3.98 7.42 5.44
CA MET A 77 -3.26 8.64 5.06
C MET A 77 -4.09 9.82 5.59
N GLY A 78 -3.95 10.12 6.88
CA GLY A 78 -4.85 10.99 7.61
C GLY A 78 -4.82 12.44 7.17
N GLU A 79 -6.00 13.00 6.97
CA GLU A 79 -6.25 14.41 7.11
C GLU A 79 -6.39 14.72 8.61
N GLY A 80 -5.40 15.43 9.20
CA GLY A 80 -5.47 15.87 10.59
C GLY A 80 -4.62 15.07 11.57
N GLY A 81 -4.30 15.69 12.67
CA GLY A 81 -3.15 15.44 13.56
C GLY A 81 -2.98 14.10 14.24
N ASP A 82 -3.80 13.07 14.03
CA ASP A 82 -3.63 11.80 14.74
C ASP A 82 -3.92 10.55 13.91
N PHE A 83 -3.36 10.49 12.68
CA PHE A 83 -3.49 9.31 11.83
C PHE A 83 -2.86 8.06 12.49
N ILE A 84 -1.84 8.22 13.33
CA ILE A 84 -1.17 7.10 14.03
C ILE A 84 -2.13 6.44 15.01
N ALA A 85 -2.83 7.25 15.83
CA ALA A 85 -3.81 6.73 16.77
C ALA A 85 -5.01 6.08 16.06
N GLN A 86 -5.47 6.66 14.95
CA GLN A 86 -6.54 6.08 14.15
C GLN A 86 -6.12 4.74 13.52
N GLU A 87 -4.91 4.66 12.93
CA GLU A 87 -4.39 3.43 12.35
C GLU A 87 -4.23 2.34 13.42
N ARG A 88 -3.71 2.74 14.59
CA ARG A 88 -3.60 1.86 15.74
C ARG A 88 -4.96 1.34 16.22
N GLN A 89 -5.98 2.22 16.34
CA GLN A 89 -7.31 1.82 16.78
C GLN A 89 -7.95 0.84 15.79
N VAL A 90 -7.84 1.09 14.50
CA VAL A 90 -8.33 0.20 13.44
C VAL A 90 -7.66 -1.18 13.54
N ALA A 91 -6.34 -1.22 13.77
CA ALA A 91 -5.61 -2.48 13.93
C ALA A 91 -6.08 -3.26 15.17
N LEU A 92 -6.32 -2.57 16.31
CA LEU A 92 -6.85 -3.17 17.53
C LEU A 92 -8.24 -3.77 17.30
N ASN A 93 -9.13 -3.04 16.65
CA ASN A 93 -10.49 -3.49 16.36
C ASN A 93 -10.50 -4.74 15.47
N VAL A 94 -9.63 -4.78 14.44
CA VAL A 94 -9.51 -5.96 13.57
C VAL A 94 -8.91 -7.15 14.31
N ARG A 95 -7.86 -6.93 15.12
CA ARG A 95 -7.29 -7.96 15.98
C ARG A 95 -8.34 -8.59 16.89
N ASP A 96 -9.13 -7.76 17.58
CA ASP A 96 -10.12 -8.24 18.54
C ASP A 96 -11.24 -9.03 17.85
N ALA A 97 -11.73 -8.57 16.72
CA ALA A 97 -12.69 -9.30 15.91
C ALA A 97 -12.15 -10.66 15.41
N LEU A 98 -10.87 -10.74 15.02
CA LEU A 98 -10.22 -11.99 14.60
C LEU A 98 -10.00 -12.97 15.79
N ARG A 99 -9.91 -12.46 17.02
CA ARG A 99 -9.89 -13.31 18.22
C ARG A 99 -11.24 -13.94 18.51
N GLU A 100 -12.33 -13.24 18.19
CA GLU A 100 -13.69 -13.74 18.35
C GLU A 100 -14.07 -14.72 17.23
N VAL A 101 -13.72 -14.39 16.00
CA VAL A 101 -14.03 -15.18 14.79
C VAL A 101 -12.75 -15.44 14.01
N PRO A 102 -12.02 -16.51 14.32
CA PRO A 102 -10.75 -16.80 13.67
C PRO A 102 -10.95 -17.24 12.21
N VAL A 103 -10.06 -16.74 11.35
CA VAL A 103 -9.96 -17.11 9.94
C VAL A 103 -8.70 -17.96 9.69
N LYS A 104 -8.54 -18.55 8.51
CA LYS A 104 -7.36 -19.37 8.20
C LYS A 104 -6.08 -18.54 8.12
N GLN A 105 -6.16 -17.31 7.59
CA GLN A 105 -5.03 -16.37 7.53
C GLN A 105 -5.48 -14.93 7.35
N LEU A 106 -4.63 -14.01 7.79
CA LEU A 106 -4.71 -12.59 7.50
C LEU A 106 -3.51 -12.19 6.63
N ILE A 107 -3.76 -11.57 5.47
CA ILE A 107 -2.73 -11.01 4.60
C ILE A 107 -2.73 -9.50 4.78
N PHE A 108 -1.64 -8.95 5.30
CA PHE A 108 -1.47 -7.53 5.58
C PHE A 108 -0.51 -6.91 4.58
N LEU A 109 -0.99 -5.94 3.79
CA LEU A 109 -0.13 -5.16 2.91
C LEU A 109 0.49 -4.01 3.70
N SER A 110 1.78 -4.05 3.86
CA SER A 110 2.60 -3.08 4.59
C SER A 110 3.59 -2.37 3.66
N SER A 111 4.50 -1.59 4.22
CA SER A 111 5.56 -0.89 3.50
C SER A 111 6.92 -1.48 3.87
N LEU A 112 7.87 -1.46 2.93
CA LEU A 112 9.27 -1.74 3.23
C LEU A 112 9.73 -0.89 4.42
N GLN A 113 10.46 -1.51 5.33
CA GLN A 113 10.92 -0.85 6.55
C GLN A 113 12.30 -0.23 6.38
N ALA A 114 12.55 0.85 7.09
CA ALA A 114 13.87 1.47 7.23
C ALA A 114 14.50 1.07 8.57
N PRO A 115 15.82 1.24 8.71
CA PRO A 115 16.45 1.16 10.03
C PRO A 115 15.72 2.07 11.04
N PRO A 116 15.63 1.69 12.33
CA PRO A 116 14.80 2.40 13.31
C PRO A 116 15.05 3.91 13.40
N HIS A 117 16.31 4.35 13.23
CA HIS A 117 16.71 5.76 13.29
C HIS A 117 16.34 6.57 12.03
N GLU A 118 15.94 5.88 10.95
CA GLU A 118 15.54 6.49 9.68
C GLU A 118 14.03 6.38 9.41
N GLN A 119 13.29 5.68 10.28
CA GLN A 119 11.87 5.48 10.09
C GLN A 119 11.07 6.78 10.23
N SER A 120 10.20 7.04 9.24
CA SER A 120 9.17 8.07 9.34
C SER A 120 8.04 7.64 10.30
N ASP A 121 7.24 8.60 10.75
CA ASP A 121 6.03 8.31 11.54
C ASP A 121 5.11 7.33 10.83
N HIS A 122 5.02 7.43 9.51
CA HIS A 122 4.28 6.50 8.67
C HIS A 122 4.81 5.06 8.78
N LEU A 123 6.11 4.84 8.65
CA LEU A 123 6.70 3.50 8.74
C LEU A 123 6.56 2.93 10.15
N ARG A 124 6.70 3.77 11.19
CA ARG A 124 6.44 3.37 12.59
C ARG A 124 4.99 2.94 12.80
N ALA A 125 4.02 3.68 12.23
CA ALA A 125 2.61 3.31 12.31
C ALA A 125 2.33 1.97 11.63
N ARG A 126 2.93 1.72 10.45
CA ARG A 126 2.79 0.44 9.74
C ARG A 126 3.39 -0.73 10.52
N GLN A 127 4.57 -0.53 11.14
CA GLN A 127 5.17 -1.55 12.01
C GLN A 127 4.28 -1.83 13.22
N ALA A 128 3.79 -0.79 13.91
CA ALA A 128 2.88 -0.95 15.04
C ALA A 128 1.58 -1.69 14.65
N THR A 129 1.04 -1.42 13.47
CA THR A 129 -0.11 -2.16 12.90
C THR A 129 0.22 -3.64 12.74
N ALA A 130 1.38 -3.97 12.16
CA ALA A 130 1.82 -5.35 12.01
C ALA A 130 1.91 -6.07 13.35
N ASP A 131 2.52 -5.42 14.35
CA ASP A 131 2.72 -6.00 15.69
C ASP A 131 1.37 -6.26 16.37
N ILE A 132 0.42 -5.33 16.29
CA ILE A 132 -0.93 -5.51 16.83
C ILE A 132 -1.67 -6.66 16.13
N LEU A 133 -1.60 -6.75 14.79
CA LEU A 133 -2.28 -7.80 14.05
C LEU A 133 -1.73 -9.19 14.36
N ARG A 134 -0.42 -9.32 14.65
CA ARG A 134 0.20 -10.58 15.07
C ARG A 134 -0.29 -11.08 16.44
N GLU A 135 -0.87 -10.21 17.25
CA GLU A 135 -1.51 -10.62 18.50
C GLU A 135 -2.85 -11.32 18.29
N ALA A 136 -3.41 -11.33 17.07
CA ALA A 136 -4.60 -12.10 16.74
C ALA A 136 -4.29 -13.61 16.78
N ASN A 137 -5.31 -14.42 17.05
CA ASN A 137 -5.19 -15.88 17.09
C ASN A 137 -5.25 -16.52 15.69
N VAL A 138 -4.68 -15.84 14.69
CA VAL A 138 -4.65 -16.28 13.30
C VAL A 138 -3.27 -16.04 12.71
N PRO A 139 -2.80 -16.86 11.77
CA PRO A 139 -1.56 -16.60 11.06
C PRO A 139 -1.63 -15.28 10.28
N VAL A 140 -0.62 -14.43 10.44
CA VAL A 140 -0.53 -13.15 9.74
C VAL A 140 0.63 -13.19 8.76
N THR A 141 0.33 -13.00 7.48
CA THR A 141 1.33 -12.81 6.43
C THR A 141 1.44 -11.32 6.12
N GLU A 142 2.55 -10.72 6.49
CA GLU A 142 2.87 -9.32 6.16
C GLU A 142 3.61 -9.25 4.82
N LEU A 143 3.02 -8.58 3.82
CA LEU A 143 3.68 -8.27 2.57
C LEU A 143 4.14 -6.81 2.59
N ARG A 144 5.44 -6.58 2.74
CA ARG A 144 6.07 -5.25 2.72
C ARG A 144 6.38 -4.85 1.29
N ALA A 145 5.66 -3.88 0.77
CA ALA A 145 5.84 -3.44 -0.61
C ALA A 145 6.64 -2.14 -0.71
N GLY A 146 7.40 -2.01 -1.79
CA GLY A 146 7.99 -0.76 -2.23
C GLY A 146 6.93 0.22 -2.73
N ILE A 147 7.38 1.36 -3.29
CA ILE A 147 6.45 2.31 -3.92
C ILE A 147 5.75 1.65 -5.09
N ILE A 148 4.42 1.68 -5.06
CA ILE A 148 3.60 1.06 -6.09
C ILE A 148 3.45 2.03 -7.26
N VAL A 149 3.91 1.60 -8.43
CA VAL A 149 3.84 2.36 -9.68
C VAL A 149 2.72 1.80 -10.55
N GLY A 150 1.84 2.67 -10.99
CA GLY A 150 0.73 2.34 -11.88
C GLY A 150 -0.26 3.48 -11.98
N ALA A 151 -1.03 3.53 -13.08
CA ALA A 151 -2.03 4.57 -13.30
C ALA A 151 -3.08 4.56 -12.17
N GLY A 152 -3.25 5.69 -11.48
CA GLY A 152 -4.13 5.83 -10.32
C GLY A 152 -3.45 5.62 -8.96
N SER A 153 -2.18 5.21 -8.88
CA SER A 153 -1.46 5.21 -7.62
C SER A 153 -1.08 6.63 -7.22
N ALA A 154 -1.21 6.97 -5.93
CA ALA A 154 -0.97 8.33 -5.46
C ALA A 154 0.45 8.85 -5.82
N ALA A 155 1.48 8.03 -5.64
CA ALA A 155 2.86 8.40 -5.95
C ALA A 155 3.07 8.64 -7.45
N PHE A 156 2.50 7.78 -8.30
CA PHE A 156 2.59 7.90 -9.75
C PHE A 156 1.83 9.14 -10.27
N GLU A 157 0.62 9.36 -9.75
CA GLU A 157 -0.20 10.51 -10.16
C GLU A 157 0.46 11.85 -9.82
N VAL A 158 1.06 11.97 -8.62
CA VAL A 158 1.85 13.15 -8.24
C VAL A 158 3.02 13.37 -9.21
N MET A 159 3.76 12.31 -9.52
CA MET A 159 4.87 12.39 -10.48
C MET A 159 4.39 12.81 -11.86
N ARG A 160 3.32 12.21 -12.36
CA ARG A 160 2.69 12.54 -13.64
C ARG A 160 2.28 14.01 -13.68
N ASP A 161 1.54 14.45 -12.66
CA ASP A 161 1.01 15.81 -12.61
C ASP A 161 2.14 16.85 -12.55
N MET A 162 3.20 16.57 -11.82
CA MET A 162 4.39 17.43 -11.82
C MET A 162 5.02 17.53 -13.23
N VAL A 163 5.21 16.40 -13.91
CA VAL A 163 5.85 16.38 -15.24
C VAL A 163 4.97 17.04 -16.30
N TYR A 164 3.63 16.88 -16.23
CA TYR A 164 2.74 17.45 -17.23
C TYR A 164 2.45 18.94 -17.01
N ASN A 165 2.32 19.37 -15.77
CA ASN A 165 1.84 20.71 -15.45
C ASN A 165 2.94 21.71 -15.11
N LEU A 166 4.14 21.25 -14.68
CA LEU A 166 5.23 22.16 -14.33
C LEU A 166 6.25 22.29 -15.47
N PRO A 167 6.64 23.50 -15.85
CA PRO A 167 7.68 23.73 -16.89
C PRO A 167 9.08 23.33 -16.40
N VAL A 168 9.32 23.46 -15.10
CA VAL A 168 10.56 23.10 -14.41
C VAL A 168 10.22 22.35 -13.14
N LEU A 169 10.92 21.26 -12.88
CA LEU A 169 10.77 20.47 -11.67
C LEU A 169 11.83 20.91 -10.64
N THR A 170 11.36 21.38 -9.49
CA THR A 170 12.23 21.81 -8.39
C THR A 170 11.98 20.97 -7.12
N PRO A 171 12.15 19.63 -7.18
CA PRO A 171 11.91 18.81 -6.02
C PRO A 171 12.96 19.08 -4.94
N PRO A 172 12.60 18.93 -3.66
CA PRO A 172 13.55 18.99 -2.56
C PRO A 172 14.63 17.89 -2.66
N ARG A 173 15.70 18.02 -1.89
CA ARG A 173 16.85 17.08 -1.93
C ARG A 173 16.49 15.60 -1.72
N TRP A 174 15.34 15.29 -1.09
CA TRP A 174 14.88 13.93 -0.94
C TRP A 174 14.65 13.20 -2.28
N VAL A 175 14.56 13.92 -3.39
CA VAL A 175 14.47 13.30 -4.73
C VAL A 175 15.66 12.37 -5.03
N ARG A 176 16.74 12.50 -4.29
CA ARG A 176 17.92 11.61 -4.37
C ARG A 176 17.79 10.35 -3.53
N SER A 177 16.79 10.27 -2.65
CA SER A 177 16.52 9.06 -1.88
C SER A 177 16.17 7.92 -2.81
N ARG A 178 16.67 6.74 -2.50
CA ARG A 178 16.52 5.54 -3.33
C ARG A 178 15.37 4.69 -2.79
N THR A 179 14.70 4.01 -3.69
CA THR A 179 13.61 3.09 -3.38
C THR A 179 13.56 2.01 -4.44
N THR A 180 12.78 0.97 -4.19
CA THR A 180 12.55 -0.15 -5.11
C THR A 180 11.10 -0.12 -5.59
N PRO A 181 10.77 0.70 -6.62
CA PRO A 181 9.39 0.79 -7.11
C PRO A 181 8.92 -0.56 -7.67
N ILE A 182 7.68 -0.92 -7.35
CA ILE A 182 7.06 -2.15 -7.83
C ILE A 182 5.84 -1.83 -8.70
N ALA A 183 5.68 -2.51 -9.83
CA ALA A 183 4.49 -2.37 -10.65
C ALA A 183 3.26 -2.96 -9.94
N LEU A 184 2.10 -2.33 -10.11
CA LEU A 184 0.84 -2.81 -9.55
C LEU A 184 0.56 -4.27 -9.91
N GLU A 185 0.78 -4.65 -11.15
CA GLU A 185 0.53 -6.02 -11.63
C GLU A 185 1.37 -7.05 -10.89
N ASN A 186 2.65 -6.74 -10.62
CA ASN A 186 3.53 -7.60 -9.84
C ASN A 186 3.08 -7.70 -8.39
N LEU A 187 2.66 -6.57 -7.77
CA LEU A 187 2.12 -6.60 -6.42
C LEU A 187 0.86 -7.45 -6.32
N LEU A 188 -0.06 -7.33 -7.29
CA LEU A 188 -1.28 -8.13 -7.33
C LEU A 188 -0.97 -9.62 -7.51
N HIS A 189 0.02 -9.96 -8.34
CA HIS A 189 0.49 -11.33 -8.48
C HIS A 189 0.96 -11.89 -7.13
N TYR A 190 1.75 -11.14 -6.36
CA TYR A 190 2.17 -11.56 -5.02
C TYR A 190 1.00 -11.75 -4.07
N LEU A 191 0.11 -10.75 -3.99
CA LEU A 191 -1.05 -10.82 -3.11
C LEU A 191 -1.90 -12.05 -3.40
N VAL A 192 -2.10 -12.39 -4.66
CA VAL A 192 -2.84 -13.60 -5.08
C VAL A 192 -2.06 -14.87 -4.74
N ALA A 193 -0.77 -14.92 -5.03
CA ALA A 193 0.05 -16.10 -4.74
C ALA A 193 0.08 -16.47 -3.25
N LEU A 194 -0.08 -15.49 -2.35
CA LEU A 194 -0.17 -15.74 -0.91
C LEU A 194 -1.41 -16.54 -0.49
N LEU A 195 -2.46 -16.61 -1.31
CA LEU A 195 -3.61 -17.51 -1.04
C LEU A 195 -3.26 -18.99 -1.15
N ASP A 196 -2.34 -19.33 -2.06
CA ASP A 196 -1.91 -20.70 -2.30
C ASP A 196 -0.81 -21.15 -1.31
N HIS A 197 -0.30 -20.20 -0.54
CA HIS A 197 0.75 -20.42 0.46
C HIS A 197 0.30 -19.97 1.85
N PRO A 198 -0.78 -20.57 2.41
CA PRO A 198 -1.23 -20.20 3.76
C PRO A 198 -0.12 -20.52 4.76
N ALA A 199 0.24 -19.52 5.52
CA ALA A 199 1.20 -19.69 6.59
C ALA A 199 0.53 -20.37 7.80
N SER A 200 1.26 -21.27 8.47
CA SER A 200 0.86 -21.81 9.78
C SER A 200 1.30 -20.89 10.93
N GLU A 201 2.16 -19.94 10.63
CA GLU A 201 2.79 -18.98 11.58
C GLU A 201 2.82 -17.59 10.93
N HIS A 202 3.20 -16.59 11.74
CA HIS A 202 3.42 -15.24 11.20
C HIS A 202 4.62 -15.23 10.26
N ARG A 203 4.45 -14.61 9.08
CA ARG A 203 5.50 -14.46 8.09
C ARG A 203 5.59 -13.05 7.55
N ILE A 204 6.79 -12.67 7.14
CA ILE A 204 7.07 -11.39 6.51
C ILE A 204 7.70 -11.66 5.15
N PHE A 205 7.14 -11.04 4.11
CA PHE A 205 7.72 -11.05 2.78
C PHE A 205 7.95 -9.62 2.30
N GLU A 206 8.99 -9.41 1.50
CA GLU A 206 9.26 -8.13 0.89
C GLU A 206 9.04 -8.20 -0.63
N ALA A 207 8.17 -7.32 -1.13
CA ALA A 207 7.84 -7.17 -2.54
C ALA A 207 8.46 -5.89 -3.09
N ALA A 208 9.56 -6.03 -3.80
CA ALA A 208 10.28 -4.93 -4.41
C ALA A 208 10.34 -5.11 -5.93
N GLY A 209 10.46 -4.00 -6.65
CA GLY A 209 10.78 -4.06 -8.08
C GLY A 209 12.25 -4.46 -8.32
N PRO A 210 12.60 -4.76 -9.59
CA PRO A 210 13.92 -5.28 -9.93
C PRO A 210 15.05 -4.24 -9.83
N GLU A 211 14.70 -2.98 -9.73
CA GLU A 211 15.68 -1.88 -9.78
C GLU A 211 15.59 -1.00 -8.54
N VAL A 212 16.76 -0.57 -8.07
CA VAL A 212 16.89 0.43 -7.03
C VAL A 212 17.04 1.80 -7.69
N LEU A 213 15.98 2.61 -7.65
CA LEU A 213 15.92 3.91 -8.32
C LEU A 213 15.79 5.04 -7.31
N SER A 214 16.47 6.15 -7.56
CA SER A 214 16.13 7.41 -6.89
C SER A 214 14.82 7.96 -7.45
N TYR A 215 14.14 8.82 -6.70
CA TYR A 215 12.96 9.51 -7.24
C TYR A 215 13.32 10.35 -8.47
N GLN A 216 14.51 10.91 -8.51
CA GLN A 216 15.02 11.60 -9.70
C GLN A 216 15.04 10.68 -10.92
N GLN A 217 15.61 9.49 -10.79
CA GLN A 217 15.62 8.49 -11.87
C GLN A 217 14.21 8.06 -12.29
N GLN A 218 13.28 7.93 -11.33
CA GLN A 218 11.89 7.65 -11.65
C GLN A 218 11.24 8.77 -12.47
N PHE A 219 11.50 10.05 -12.14
CA PHE A 219 11.09 11.19 -12.97
C PHE A 219 11.70 11.13 -14.37
N GLU A 220 12.98 10.82 -14.47
CA GLU A 220 13.69 10.72 -15.74
C GLU A 220 13.13 9.60 -16.62
N HIS A 221 12.87 8.42 -16.04
CA HIS A 221 12.23 7.30 -16.73
C HIS A 221 10.81 7.65 -17.19
N PHE A 222 10.02 8.28 -16.31
CA PHE A 222 8.67 8.72 -16.67
C PHE A 222 8.69 9.75 -17.81
N MET A 223 9.60 10.71 -17.78
CA MET A 223 9.76 11.68 -18.86
C MET A 223 10.18 11.01 -20.18
N ALA A 224 11.08 10.04 -20.14
CA ALA A 224 11.49 9.29 -21.31
C ALA A 224 10.31 8.54 -21.96
N VAL A 225 9.51 7.83 -21.17
CA VAL A 225 8.34 7.07 -21.64
C VAL A 225 7.22 7.99 -22.12
N SER A 226 6.96 9.10 -21.42
CA SER A 226 5.87 10.04 -21.76
C SER A 226 6.23 11.01 -22.89
N GLY A 227 7.46 11.02 -23.41
CA GLY A 227 7.96 11.96 -24.40
C GLY A 227 8.06 13.41 -23.91
N LYS A 228 7.86 13.63 -22.60
CA LYS A 228 7.98 14.97 -21.98
C LYS A 228 9.43 15.23 -21.56
N ARG A 229 9.88 16.46 -21.78
CA ARG A 229 11.22 16.91 -21.34
C ARG A 229 11.06 18.06 -20.38
N ARG A 230 11.48 17.86 -19.12
CA ARG A 230 11.48 18.89 -18.08
C ARG A 230 12.89 19.02 -17.49
N ARG A 231 13.27 20.23 -17.14
CA ARG A 231 14.51 20.44 -16.38
C ARG A 231 14.25 20.15 -14.90
N LEU A 232 15.13 19.40 -14.28
CA LEU A 232 15.02 19.00 -12.88
C LEU A 232 16.17 19.64 -12.09
N PHE A 233 15.82 20.53 -11.16
CA PHE A 233 16.77 21.23 -10.29
C PHE A 233 16.43 20.97 -8.83
N PRO A 234 17.11 20.01 -8.16
CA PRO A 234 16.89 19.78 -6.73
C PRO A 234 17.25 21.01 -5.91
N ILE A 235 16.29 21.54 -5.16
CA ILE A 235 16.47 22.70 -4.28
C ILE A 235 16.49 22.26 -2.81
N PRO A 236 17.07 23.07 -1.90
CA PRO A 236 16.89 22.87 -0.46
C PRO A 236 15.38 22.82 -0.13
N PRO A 237 14.96 22.02 0.86
CA PRO A 237 13.56 21.94 1.22
C PRO A 237 13.06 23.32 1.64
N PRO A 238 12.02 23.87 1.00
CA PRO A 238 11.41 25.12 1.46
C PRO A 238 10.74 24.91 2.81
N PRO A 239 10.46 25.98 3.56
CA PRO A 239 9.72 25.89 4.82
C PRO A 239 8.40 25.12 4.63
N PRO A 240 7.95 24.33 5.62
CA PRO A 240 6.75 23.49 5.50
C PRO A 240 5.48 24.22 5.05
N LEU A 241 5.32 25.47 5.44
CA LEU A 241 4.19 26.32 5.02
C LEU A 241 4.21 26.63 3.52
N PHE A 242 5.39 26.81 2.93
CA PHE A 242 5.53 27.11 1.51
C PHE A 242 5.22 25.90 0.64
N LEU A 243 5.60 24.70 1.09
CA LEU A 243 5.24 23.43 0.41
C LEU A 243 3.72 23.22 0.37
N ALA A 244 3.02 23.50 1.45
CA ALA A 244 1.56 23.43 1.51
C ALA A 244 0.89 24.46 0.58
N GLY A 245 1.43 25.67 0.51
CA GLY A 245 0.93 26.73 -0.36
C GLY A 245 1.11 26.45 -1.86
N VAL A 246 2.30 25.99 -2.25
CA VAL A 246 2.59 25.61 -3.65
C VAL A 246 1.75 24.41 -4.07
N PHE A 247 1.57 23.43 -3.19
CA PHE A 247 0.77 22.24 -3.48
C PHE A 247 -0.71 22.61 -3.66
N ASN A 248 -1.27 23.45 -2.78
CA ASN A 248 -2.65 23.94 -2.89
C ASN A 248 -2.89 24.83 -4.12
N LEU A 249 -1.87 25.51 -4.62
CA LEU A 249 -1.99 26.39 -5.79
C LEU A 249 -2.06 25.61 -7.10
N PHE A 250 -1.41 24.42 -7.17
CA PHE A 250 -1.30 23.63 -8.41
C PHE A 250 -2.18 22.39 -8.46
N PHE A 251 -2.74 21.95 -7.32
CA PHE A 251 -3.51 20.71 -7.23
C PHE A 251 -4.87 20.96 -6.57
N PHE A 252 -5.87 21.20 -7.39
CA PHE A 252 -7.26 21.32 -6.96
C PHE A 252 -8.09 20.14 -7.52
N PRO A 253 -8.81 19.35 -6.70
CA PRO A 253 -8.95 19.38 -5.23
C PRO A 253 -7.67 18.91 -4.53
N PRO A 254 -7.43 19.33 -3.26
CA PRO A 254 -6.20 18.98 -2.58
C PRO A 254 -6.09 17.46 -2.48
N PRO A 255 -4.93 16.88 -2.87
CA PRO A 255 -4.67 15.49 -2.59
C PRO A 255 -4.63 15.25 -1.07
N PRO A 256 -4.88 14.03 -0.59
CA PRO A 256 -4.76 13.72 0.82
C PRO A 256 -3.39 14.18 1.33
N THR A 257 -3.41 14.92 2.38
CA THR A 257 -2.38 15.81 2.93
C THR A 257 -0.93 15.61 2.49
N PRO A 258 -0.28 16.67 1.97
CA PRO A 258 1.11 16.62 1.49
C PRO A 258 2.12 16.16 2.55
N ARG A 259 1.80 16.31 3.84
CA ARG A 259 2.68 15.95 4.94
C ARG A 259 2.95 14.45 5.06
N GLY A 260 1.93 13.62 4.93
CA GLY A 260 2.09 12.16 5.02
C GLY A 260 2.86 11.60 3.83
N VAL A 261 2.53 12.04 2.61
CA VAL A 261 3.22 11.62 1.39
C VAL A 261 4.68 12.09 1.40
N VAL A 262 4.95 13.34 1.78
CA VAL A 262 6.33 13.87 1.82
C VAL A 262 7.15 13.22 2.94
N SER A 263 6.56 12.89 4.07
CA SER A 263 7.26 12.17 5.14
C SER A 263 7.58 10.74 4.72
N GLY A 264 6.64 10.03 4.11
CA GLY A 264 6.87 8.68 3.59
C GLY A 264 7.93 8.64 2.49
N VAL A 265 7.92 9.65 1.61
CA VAL A 265 8.90 9.78 0.52
C VAL A 265 10.33 10.05 1.02
N LYS A 266 10.50 10.76 2.15
CA LYS A 266 11.83 11.05 2.70
C LYS A 266 12.61 9.81 3.16
N ASN A 267 11.92 8.80 3.63
CA ASN A 267 12.49 7.69 4.36
C ASN A 267 12.08 6.34 3.76
N HIS A 268 11.85 6.27 2.45
CA HIS A 268 11.64 4.97 1.81
C HIS A 268 12.99 4.24 1.81
N PRO A 269 13.10 3.14 2.57
CA PRO A 269 14.32 2.37 2.63
C PRO A 269 14.60 1.72 1.29
N LEU A 270 15.86 1.47 1.05
CA LEU A 270 16.25 0.40 0.15
C LEU A 270 15.67 -0.90 0.74
N ALA A 271 15.01 -1.70 -0.07
CA ALA A 271 14.84 -3.09 0.29
C ALA A 271 16.22 -3.64 0.68
N GLY A 272 16.39 -4.09 1.92
CA GLY A 272 17.67 -4.61 2.40
C GLY A 272 18.14 -5.73 1.47
N ASP A 273 19.42 -5.92 1.31
CA ASP A 273 20.17 -6.93 0.52
C ASP A 273 19.44 -7.77 -0.56
N ILE A 274 18.36 -7.23 -1.14
CA ILE A 274 17.69 -7.83 -2.29
C ILE A 274 18.57 -7.55 -3.51
N THR A 275 19.46 -8.45 -3.79
CA THR A 275 20.15 -8.45 -5.09
C THR A 275 19.09 -8.52 -6.19
N PRO A 276 19.01 -7.53 -7.08
CA PRO A 276 18.09 -7.57 -8.21
C PRO A 276 18.44 -8.81 -9.05
N ARG A 277 17.67 -9.85 -8.98
CA ARG A 277 17.71 -10.86 -10.01
C ARG A 277 16.99 -10.26 -11.22
N ALA A 278 17.69 -10.21 -12.34
CA ALA A 278 17.08 -9.87 -13.61
C ALA A 278 15.80 -10.69 -13.76
N PRO A 279 14.66 -10.09 -14.13
CA PRO A 279 13.42 -10.82 -14.28
C PRO A 279 13.63 -11.89 -15.35
N PRO A 280 13.31 -13.16 -15.09
CA PRO A 280 13.10 -14.11 -16.14
C PRO A 280 11.91 -13.61 -16.99
N PRO A 281 11.85 -13.96 -18.26
CA PRO A 281 10.70 -13.67 -19.09
C PRO A 281 9.52 -14.52 -18.60
N GLN A 282 8.77 -14.02 -17.65
CA GLN A 282 7.65 -14.59 -16.92
C GLN A 282 7.93 -14.78 -15.42
N PRO A 283 6.96 -14.43 -14.59
CA PRO A 283 7.18 -14.01 -13.23
C PRO A 283 7.28 -15.18 -12.28
N LEU A 284 8.45 -15.62 -11.97
CA LEU A 284 8.67 -16.29 -10.70
C LEU A 284 9.40 -15.29 -9.80
N VAL A 285 8.62 -14.62 -9.09
CA VAL A 285 9.01 -13.65 -8.11
C VAL A 285 9.65 -14.41 -6.96
N ALA A 286 10.93 -14.14 -6.71
CA ALA A 286 11.56 -14.59 -5.49
C ALA A 286 10.97 -13.79 -4.32
N PHE A 287 10.09 -14.41 -3.55
CA PHE A 287 9.77 -13.93 -2.22
C PHE A 287 11.03 -14.11 -1.36
N HIS A 288 11.51 -13.03 -0.78
CA HIS A 288 12.50 -13.15 0.28
C HIS A 288 11.74 -13.28 1.60
N ASP A 289 11.85 -14.46 2.21
CA ASP A 289 11.37 -14.67 3.57
C ASP A 289 12.34 -13.96 4.51
N VAL A 290 11.91 -12.86 5.09
CA VAL A 290 12.67 -12.17 6.12
C VAL A 290 12.33 -12.87 7.42
N GLY A 291 13.13 -13.86 7.75
CA GLY A 291 12.98 -14.58 8.99
C GLY A 291 12.84 -13.64 10.19
N THR A 292 11.91 -13.96 11.06
CA THR A 292 11.76 -13.32 12.37
C THR A 292 13.05 -13.53 13.16
N SER A 293 13.89 -12.51 13.25
CA SER A 293 14.98 -12.41 14.21
C SER A 293 14.57 -11.62 15.42
#